data_e558bb4092a5d82156f88c99a98b1ffa
#
_entry.id   e558bb4092a5d82156f88c99a98b1ffa
#
_cell.length_a   1.000
_cell.length_b   1.000
_cell.length_c   1.000
_cell.angle_alpha   90.00
_cell.angle_beta   90.00
_cell.angle_gamma   90.00
#
_symmetry.space_group_name_H-M   'P 1'
#
loop_
_entity.id
_entity.type
_entity.pdbx_description
1 polymer ?
#
loop_
_entity_poly.entity_id
_entity_poly.type
_entity_poly.pdbx_seq_one_letter_code
_entity_poly.pdbx_strand_id
1 'polypeptide(L)'
;MSQNKRVVITGMGALSPIGNDVKTTWENALKGVNGIDKITRIDTEPYSVHLAGELKNFNIEDHIDKKEARRMDRFTQYAIVAAREAVKDAQLDINENTADRIGVWIGSGIGGMETFEIAHKQLMDKGPRRVSPFFVPMLIPDMATGQVSIDLGAKGPNGATVTACATGTNSIGEAFKIVQRGDADAMITGGTEAPITHMAIAGFSASRALSTNDDIETACRPFQEGRDGFVMGEGAGILVIESLDSAQARSANIYAEIVGYGTTGDAYHITAPAPEGEGGSRAMQAAMDDAGIEPKDVQYLNAHGTSTPVGDLNEVKAIKNTFGEAAKHLKVSSTKSMTGHLLGATGGIEAIFSALSIKDSKVAPTIHAVTPDPECDLDIVPNEAQNLDITYAMSNSLGFGGHNAVLVFKKFEA
;
A
#
# COMPACT_ATOMS: atom_id res chain seq x y z
N MET A 1 -24.86 12.00 -20.59
CA MET A 1 -23.82 11.29 -19.81
C MET A 1 -23.78 11.99 -18.46
N SER A 2 -23.95 11.30 -17.33
CA SER A 2 -23.78 11.92 -16.02
C SER A 2 -22.31 12.41 -15.91
N GLN A 3 -22.15 13.64 -15.41
CA GLN A 3 -20.82 14.18 -15.15
C GLN A 3 -20.15 13.31 -14.09
N ASN A 4 -18.88 12.94 -14.28
CA ASN A 4 -18.10 12.19 -13.29
C ASN A 4 -18.08 12.96 -11.97
N LYS A 5 -18.33 12.24 -10.86
CA LYS A 5 -18.27 12.84 -9.51
C LYS A 5 -16.81 13.08 -9.10
N ARG A 6 -16.55 14.18 -8.40
CA ARG A 6 -15.29 14.40 -7.69
C ARG A 6 -15.22 13.45 -6.51
N VAL A 7 -14.03 12.92 -6.22
CA VAL A 7 -13.82 11.92 -5.16
C VAL A 7 -12.76 12.41 -4.20
N VAL A 8 -13.10 12.41 -2.91
CA VAL A 8 -12.26 12.96 -1.84
C VAL A 8 -11.95 11.92 -0.78
N ILE A 9 -10.82 12.05 -0.10
CA ILE A 9 -10.42 11.22 1.04
C ILE A 9 -10.91 11.90 2.30
N THR A 10 -11.74 11.20 3.08
CA THR A 10 -12.33 11.74 4.31
C THR A 10 -11.86 11.02 5.57
N GLY A 11 -11.27 9.84 5.44
CA GLY A 11 -10.72 9.12 6.57
C GLY A 11 -9.59 8.17 6.19
N MET A 12 -8.74 7.89 7.16
CA MET A 12 -7.56 7.04 6.99
C MET A 12 -7.35 6.14 8.21
N GLY A 13 -6.81 4.95 7.98
CA GLY A 13 -6.41 4.01 9.03
C GLY A 13 -5.17 3.23 8.62
N ALA A 14 -4.24 3.03 9.55
CA ALA A 14 -2.95 2.44 9.24
C ALA A 14 -2.44 1.50 10.35
N LEU A 15 -1.88 0.38 9.89
CA LEU A 15 -0.97 -0.46 10.67
C LEU A 15 0.32 -0.61 9.87
N SER A 16 1.45 -0.26 10.46
CA SER A 16 2.74 -0.31 9.78
C SER A 16 3.87 -0.63 10.76
N PRO A 17 5.06 -1.03 10.28
CA PRO A 17 6.23 -1.25 11.13
C PRO A 17 6.70 -0.03 11.94
N ILE A 18 6.23 1.17 11.57
CA ILE A 18 6.58 2.42 12.24
C ILE A 18 5.41 3.06 13.03
N GLY A 19 4.24 2.41 13.08
CA GLY A 19 3.10 2.90 13.86
C GLY A 19 1.85 2.04 13.70
N ASN A 20 1.05 1.96 14.76
CA ASN A 20 -0.19 1.18 14.80
C ASN A 20 -1.45 2.06 14.63
N ASP A 21 -1.29 3.27 14.17
CA ASP A 21 -2.32 4.23 13.78
C ASP A 21 -1.73 5.23 12.77
N VAL A 22 -2.59 5.98 12.08
CA VAL A 22 -2.18 6.97 11.05
C VAL A 22 -1.28 8.05 11.63
N LYS A 23 -1.63 8.60 12.78
CA LYS A 23 -0.90 9.70 13.39
C LYS A 23 0.54 9.29 13.74
N THR A 24 0.68 8.18 14.45
CA THR A 24 1.99 7.65 14.85
C THR A 24 2.81 7.26 13.63
N THR A 25 2.19 6.60 12.64
CA THR A 25 2.85 6.21 11.38
C THR A 25 3.38 7.44 10.63
N TRP A 26 2.59 8.50 10.50
CA TRP A 26 3.01 9.72 9.81
C TRP A 26 4.09 10.50 10.56
N GLU A 27 3.93 10.70 11.86
CA GLU A 27 4.94 11.38 12.68
C GLU A 27 6.29 10.67 12.62
N ASN A 28 6.28 9.32 12.66
CA ASN A 28 7.49 8.52 12.56
C ASN A 28 8.07 8.50 11.14
N ALA A 29 7.24 8.53 10.10
CA ALA A 29 7.70 8.68 8.73
C ALA A 29 8.43 10.01 8.52
N LEU A 30 7.89 11.13 9.04
CA LEU A 30 8.56 12.44 8.97
C LEU A 30 9.88 12.50 9.77
N LYS A 31 10.01 11.71 10.82
CA LYS A 31 11.25 11.59 11.60
C LYS A 31 12.28 10.64 10.99
N GLY A 32 11.94 9.93 9.92
CA GLY A 32 12.80 8.92 9.33
C GLY A 32 13.02 7.70 10.22
N VAL A 33 12.00 7.28 10.99
CA VAL A 33 12.12 6.12 11.88
C VAL A 33 12.24 4.84 11.08
N ASN A 34 13.29 4.05 11.36
CA ASN A 34 13.47 2.73 10.76
C ASN A 34 12.60 1.70 11.47
N GLY A 35 11.64 1.12 10.73
CA GLY A 35 10.76 0.05 11.21
C GLY A 35 11.29 -1.36 10.99
N ILE A 36 12.41 -1.51 10.27
CA ILE A 36 13.02 -2.79 9.96
C ILE A 36 13.81 -3.29 11.17
N ASP A 37 13.66 -4.57 11.48
CA ASP A 37 14.35 -5.22 12.58
C ASP A 37 14.48 -6.73 12.30
N LYS A 38 15.09 -7.47 13.21
CA LYS A 38 15.15 -8.93 13.15
C LYS A 38 13.76 -9.54 13.18
N ILE A 39 13.56 -10.53 12.32
CA ILE A 39 12.31 -11.29 12.27
C ILE A 39 12.12 -12.03 13.60
N THR A 40 10.95 -11.88 14.20
CA THR A 40 10.58 -12.54 15.45
C THR A 40 9.45 -13.56 15.29
N ARG A 41 8.71 -13.50 14.18
CA ARG A 41 7.53 -14.35 13.93
C ARG A 41 7.86 -15.78 13.58
N ILE A 42 9.03 -16.02 13.04
CA ILE A 42 9.51 -17.36 12.62
C ILE A 42 10.96 -17.54 13.07
N ASP A 43 11.37 -18.78 13.19
CA ASP A 43 12.79 -19.12 13.34
C ASP A 43 13.50 -18.90 12.00
N THR A 44 14.47 -18.00 11.98
CA THR A 44 15.22 -17.61 10.77
C THR A 44 16.55 -18.34 10.61
N GLU A 45 16.98 -19.20 11.55
CA GLU A 45 18.25 -19.93 11.45
C GLU A 45 18.43 -20.66 10.10
N PRO A 46 17.39 -21.32 9.52
CA PRO A 46 17.54 -22.01 8.25
C PRO A 46 17.57 -21.09 7.01
N TYR A 47 17.37 -19.78 7.16
CA TYR A 47 17.20 -18.84 6.05
C TYR A 47 18.41 -17.92 5.90
N SER A 48 18.60 -17.37 4.69
CA SER A 48 19.57 -16.30 4.41
C SER A 48 18.98 -14.89 4.63
N VAL A 49 17.75 -14.80 5.10
CA VAL A 49 17.01 -13.54 5.30
C VAL A 49 16.58 -13.48 6.76
N HIS A 50 17.02 -12.45 7.47
CA HIS A 50 16.82 -12.33 8.91
C HIS A 50 16.08 -11.05 9.32
N LEU A 51 15.82 -10.13 8.37
CA LEU A 51 15.22 -8.82 8.64
C LEU A 51 13.85 -8.69 7.98
N ALA A 52 12.93 -8.02 8.68
CA ALA A 52 11.61 -7.63 8.16
C ALA A 52 11.06 -6.40 8.89
N GLY A 53 10.05 -5.77 8.29
CA GLY A 53 9.22 -4.76 8.92
C GLY A 53 8.00 -5.42 9.58
N GLU A 54 8.12 -5.88 10.80
CA GLU A 54 7.01 -6.42 11.59
C GLU A 54 6.25 -5.30 12.32
N LEU A 55 4.95 -5.50 12.59
CA LEU A 55 4.20 -4.63 13.50
C LEU A 55 4.80 -4.72 14.91
N LYS A 56 5.09 -3.58 15.52
CA LYS A 56 5.71 -3.50 16.85
C LYS A 56 4.65 -3.16 17.91
N ASN A 57 4.71 -3.84 19.06
CA ASN A 57 3.80 -3.61 20.19
C ASN A 57 2.31 -3.68 19.79
N PHE A 58 1.98 -4.56 18.85
CA PHE A 58 0.62 -4.79 18.38
C PHE A 58 0.07 -6.10 18.95
N ASN A 59 -1.07 -6.02 19.64
CA ASN A 59 -1.80 -7.19 20.11
C ASN A 59 -3.23 -7.16 19.59
N ILE A 60 -3.59 -8.14 18.78
CA ILE A 60 -4.93 -8.20 18.18
C ILE A 60 -6.05 -8.32 19.19
N GLU A 61 -5.81 -8.93 20.36
CA GLU A 61 -6.83 -9.11 21.41
C GLU A 61 -7.28 -7.77 22.03
N ASP A 62 -6.53 -6.68 21.81
CA ASP A 62 -6.94 -5.33 22.23
C ASP A 62 -7.97 -4.70 21.26
N HIS A 63 -8.15 -5.29 20.07
CA HIS A 63 -8.98 -4.75 18.99
C HIS A 63 -10.13 -5.67 18.61
N ILE A 64 -9.94 -6.98 18.60
CA ILE A 64 -10.91 -7.99 18.14
C ILE A 64 -11.03 -9.08 19.21
N ASP A 65 -12.26 -9.53 19.48
CA ASP A 65 -12.49 -10.66 20.40
C ASP A 65 -11.65 -11.87 20.00
N LYS A 66 -11.01 -12.49 20.97
CA LYS A 66 -10.11 -13.64 20.79
C LYS A 66 -10.72 -14.79 20.00
N LYS A 67 -12.02 -15.06 20.19
CA LYS A 67 -12.72 -16.15 19.50
C LYS A 67 -12.96 -15.80 18.04
N GLU A 68 -13.23 -14.55 17.74
CA GLU A 68 -13.38 -14.05 16.38
C GLU A 68 -12.05 -13.97 15.67
N ALA A 69 -11.01 -13.43 16.31
CA ALA A 69 -9.66 -13.35 15.76
C ALA A 69 -9.11 -14.71 15.30
N ARG A 70 -9.41 -15.79 16.03
CA ARG A 70 -9.02 -17.17 15.67
C ARG A 70 -9.67 -17.71 14.40
N ARG A 71 -10.69 -17.05 13.86
CA ARG A 71 -11.37 -17.41 12.60
C ARG A 71 -10.92 -16.58 11.42
N MET A 72 -9.89 -15.76 11.60
CA MET A 72 -9.33 -14.87 10.59
C MET A 72 -7.81 -15.02 10.56
N ASP A 73 -7.24 -15.00 9.35
CA ASP A 73 -5.80 -14.83 9.20
C ASP A 73 -5.39 -13.39 9.54
N ARG A 74 -4.13 -13.16 9.85
CA ARG A 74 -3.61 -11.86 10.28
C ARG A 74 -3.87 -10.73 9.28
N PHE A 75 -3.78 -11.02 7.96
CA PHE A 75 -4.04 -9.97 6.97
C PHE A 75 -5.48 -9.43 7.06
N THR A 76 -6.46 -10.29 7.36
CA THR A 76 -7.85 -9.90 7.59
C THR A 76 -8.00 -9.11 8.89
N GLN A 77 -7.32 -9.55 9.97
CA GLN A 77 -7.33 -8.85 11.25
C GLN A 77 -6.78 -7.42 11.09
N TYR A 78 -5.68 -7.24 10.36
CA TYR A 78 -5.09 -5.93 10.10
C TYR A 78 -6.04 -5.03 9.30
N ALA A 79 -6.71 -5.58 8.30
CA ALA A 79 -7.70 -4.84 7.52
C ALA A 79 -8.85 -4.32 8.38
N ILE A 80 -9.40 -5.12 9.30
CA ILE A 80 -10.47 -4.72 10.20
C ILE A 80 -10.02 -3.58 11.12
N VAL A 81 -8.85 -3.70 11.74
CA VAL A 81 -8.34 -2.68 12.67
C VAL A 81 -8.13 -1.35 11.95
N ALA A 82 -7.46 -1.37 10.79
CA ALA A 82 -7.24 -0.16 10.00
C ALA A 82 -8.55 0.41 9.42
N ALA A 83 -9.50 -0.44 9.01
CA ALA A 83 -10.81 0.03 8.49
C ALA A 83 -11.64 0.70 9.59
N ARG A 84 -11.63 0.17 10.81
CA ARG A 84 -12.30 0.79 11.97
C ARG A 84 -11.71 2.17 12.28
N GLU A 85 -10.39 2.32 12.22
CA GLU A 85 -9.73 3.62 12.37
C GLU A 85 -10.16 4.58 11.26
N ALA A 86 -10.11 4.15 9.99
CA ALA A 86 -10.47 4.97 8.84
C ALA A 86 -11.93 5.47 8.90
N VAL A 87 -12.88 4.60 9.25
CA VAL A 87 -14.30 4.96 9.39
C VAL A 87 -14.54 5.90 10.57
N LYS A 88 -13.84 5.68 11.69
CA LYS A 88 -13.87 6.58 12.85
C LYS A 88 -13.29 7.95 12.52
N ASP A 89 -12.15 8.00 11.81
CA ASP A 89 -11.52 9.24 11.37
C ASP A 89 -12.43 10.01 10.41
N ALA A 90 -13.04 9.32 9.45
CA ALA A 90 -14.03 9.88 8.55
C ALA A 90 -15.31 10.35 9.26
N GLN A 91 -15.57 9.90 10.47
CA GLN A 91 -16.88 10.05 11.13
C GLN A 91 -18.03 9.58 10.22
N LEU A 92 -17.80 8.52 9.45
CA LEU A 92 -18.77 7.99 8.51
C LEU A 92 -19.80 7.12 9.24
N ASP A 93 -21.08 7.52 9.17
CA ASP A 93 -22.17 6.78 9.78
C ASP A 93 -22.71 5.73 8.81
N ILE A 94 -22.56 4.47 9.19
CA ILE A 94 -23.03 3.30 8.43
C ILE A 94 -24.26 2.73 9.14
N ASN A 95 -25.45 3.01 8.59
CA ASN A 95 -26.72 2.63 9.16
C ASN A 95 -27.70 2.14 8.08
N GLU A 96 -28.94 1.82 8.44
CA GLU A 96 -29.95 1.28 7.53
C GLU A 96 -30.22 2.15 6.29
N ASN A 97 -30.00 3.46 6.37
CA ASN A 97 -30.24 4.40 5.27
C ASN A 97 -29.00 4.62 4.38
N THR A 98 -27.80 4.33 4.87
CA THR A 98 -26.53 4.62 4.17
C THR A 98 -25.81 3.36 3.70
N ALA A 99 -26.01 2.23 4.38
CA ALA A 99 -25.23 1.00 4.18
C ALA A 99 -25.18 0.52 2.72
N ASP A 100 -26.28 0.60 1.99
CA ASP A 100 -26.37 0.11 0.59
C ASP A 100 -25.56 0.99 -0.39
N ARG A 101 -25.16 2.19 0.04
CA ARG A 101 -24.37 3.14 -0.75
C ARG A 101 -22.90 3.24 -0.30
N ILE A 102 -22.51 2.45 0.73
CA ILE A 102 -21.16 2.39 1.25
C ILE A 102 -20.57 1.01 0.93
N GLY A 103 -19.57 0.98 0.08
CA GLY A 103 -18.94 -0.27 -0.35
C GLY A 103 -17.58 -0.53 0.34
N VAL A 104 -17.05 -1.72 0.11
CA VAL A 104 -15.73 -2.14 0.60
C VAL A 104 -14.94 -2.76 -0.55
N TRP A 105 -13.69 -2.31 -0.76
CA TRP A 105 -12.81 -2.83 -1.78
C TRP A 105 -11.36 -2.85 -1.28
N ILE A 106 -10.95 -3.95 -0.66
CA ILE A 106 -9.64 -4.09 -0.01
C ILE A 106 -8.93 -5.30 -0.62
N GLY A 107 -7.69 -5.10 -1.07
CA GLY A 107 -6.88 -6.17 -1.64
C GLY A 107 -5.83 -6.73 -0.69
N SER A 108 -5.43 -7.96 -0.95
CA SER A 108 -4.24 -8.60 -0.38
C SER A 108 -3.53 -9.34 -1.51
N GLY A 109 -2.20 -9.24 -1.56
CA GLY A 109 -1.43 -9.86 -2.65
C GLY A 109 -1.31 -11.38 -2.51
N ILE A 110 -1.26 -11.89 -1.27
CA ILE A 110 -1.02 -13.31 -0.99
C ILE A 110 -2.19 -13.95 -0.23
N GLY A 111 -2.89 -13.18 0.61
CA GLY A 111 -3.93 -13.71 1.49
C GLY A 111 -3.35 -14.49 2.68
N GLY A 112 -4.07 -15.51 3.14
CA GLY A 112 -3.81 -16.26 4.37
C GLY A 112 -2.68 -17.29 4.29
N MET A 113 -1.46 -16.88 4.03
CA MET A 113 -0.32 -17.78 3.90
C MET A 113 -0.02 -18.55 5.19
N GLU A 114 -0.09 -17.89 6.36
CA GLU A 114 0.09 -18.57 7.65
C GLU A 114 -0.97 -19.64 7.90
N THR A 115 -2.22 -19.31 7.58
CA THR A 115 -3.34 -20.27 7.64
C THR A 115 -3.07 -21.47 6.74
N PHE A 116 -2.55 -21.25 5.52
CA PHE A 116 -2.19 -22.34 4.61
C PHE A 116 -1.11 -23.25 5.21
N GLU A 117 -0.03 -22.69 5.73
CA GLU A 117 1.07 -23.46 6.33
C GLU A 117 0.58 -24.33 7.49
N ILE A 118 -0.19 -23.74 8.41
CA ILE A 118 -0.75 -24.44 9.57
C ILE A 118 -1.70 -25.57 9.14
N ALA A 119 -2.61 -25.28 8.21
CA ALA A 119 -3.60 -26.25 7.74
C ALA A 119 -2.96 -27.39 6.94
N HIS A 120 -1.95 -27.08 6.11
CA HIS A 120 -1.20 -28.09 5.38
C HIS A 120 -0.47 -29.05 6.33
N LYS A 121 0.22 -28.50 7.35
CA LYS A 121 0.86 -29.32 8.37
C LYS A 121 -0.14 -30.22 9.10
N GLN A 122 -1.30 -29.70 9.48
CA GLN A 122 -2.36 -30.49 10.12
C GLN A 122 -2.90 -31.61 9.21
N LEU A 123 -3.07 -31.30 7.91
CA LEU A 123 -3.51 -32.28 6.92
C LEU A 123 -2.51 -33.44 6.80
N MET A 124 -1.22 -33.13 6.69
CA MET A 124 -0.17 -34.16 6.53
C MET A 124 0.03 -34.98 7.80
N ASP A 125 0.05 -34.34 8.98
CA ASP A 125 0.31 -35.00 10.26
C ASP A 125 -0.90 -35.79 10.80
N LYS A 126 -2.13 -35.31 10.56
CA LYS A 126 -3.34 -35.78 11.27
C LYS A 126 -4.51 -36.15 10.35
N GLY A 127 -4.34 -35.96 9.03
CA GLY A 127 -5.34 -36.29 8.02
C GLY A 127 -6.45 -35.26 7.84
N PRO A 128 -7.31 -35.42 6.81
CA PRO A 128 -8.24 -34.40 6.33
C PRO A 128 -9.31 -33.96 7.33
N ARG A 129 -9.65 -34.82 8.28
CA ARG A 129 -10.66 -34.52 9.31
C ARG A 129 -10.20 -33.47 10.33
N ARG A 130 -8.92 -33.08 10.30
CA ARG A 130 -8.34 -32.10 11.23
C ARG A 130 -8.16 -30.72 10.61
N VAL A 131 -8.42 -30.56 9.32
CA VAL A 131 -8.42 -29.24 8.68
C VAL A 131 -9.61 -28.43 9.21
N SER A 132 -9.36 -27.17 9.54
CA SER A 132 -10.37 -26.25 10.07
C SER A 132 -11.50 -26.01 9.04
N PRO A 133 -12.78 -25.96 9.43
CA PRO A 133 -13.87 -25.53 8.55
C PRO A 133 -13.72 -24.06 8.10
N PHE A 134 -12.92 -23.28 8.79
CA PHE A 134 -12.61 -21.89 8.45
C PHE A 134 -11.40 -21.75 7.51
N PHE A 135 -10.77 -22.86 7.10
CA PHE A 135 -9.55 -22.82 6.27
C PHE A 135 -9.73 -21.98 5.01
N VAL A 136 -10.76 -22.26 4.22
CA VAL A 136 -10.98 -21.53 2.96
C VAL A 136 -11.28 -20.03 3.22
N PRO A 137 -12.23 -19.65 4.09
CA PRO A 137 -12.44 -18.24 4.42
C PRO A 137 -11.23 -17.50 5.00
N MET A 138 -10.34 -18.21 5.73
CA MET A 138 -9.13 -17.60 6.28
C MET A 138 -8.03 -17.45 5.22
N LEU A 139 -8.06 -18.25 4.15
CA LEU A 139 -7.03 -18.29 3.12
C LEU A 139 -7.22 -17.25 2.04
N ILE A 140 -8.45 -17.12 1.51
CA ILE A 140 -8.71 -16.37 0.27
C ILE A 140 -8.57 -14.85 0.47
N PRO A 141 -7.89 -14.13 -0.46
CA PRO A 141 -7.54 -12.72 -0.30
C PRO A 141 -8.74 -11.77 -0.18
N ASP A 142 -9.87 -12.09 -0.78
CA ASP A 142 -11.10 -11.28 -0.77
C ASP A 142 -11.77 -11.21 0.60
N MET A 143 -11.36 -12.09 1.54
CA MET A 143 -11.96 -12.10 2.87
C MET A 143 -11.61 -10.89 3.74
N ALA A 144 -10.56 -10.16 3.43
CA ALA A 144 -10.34 -8.85 4.04
C ALA A 144 -11.54 -7.91 3.77
N THR A 145 -11.97 -7.84 2.51
CA THR A 145 -13.17 -7.09 2.11
C THR A 145 -14.43 -7.63 2.76
N GLY A 146 -14.65 -8.95 2.67
CA GLY A 146 -15.85 -9.60 3.22
C GLY A 146 -16.01 -9.39 4.72
N GLN A 147 -14.94 -9.58 5.48
CA GLN A 147 -14.96 -9.41 6.94
C GLN A 147 -15.09 -7.95 7.37
N VAL A 148 -14.44 -7.01 6.68
CA VAL A 148 -14.64 -5.57 6.94
C VAL A 148 -16.07 -5.14 6.64
N SER A 149 -16.67 -5.63 5.55
CA SER A 149 -18.08 -5.39 5.22
C SER A 149 -19.02 -5.89 6.31
N ILE A 150 -18.80 -7.11 6.83
CA ILE A 150 -19.59 -7.69 7.92
C ILE A 150 -19.42 -6.89 9.22
N ASP A 151 -18.17 -6.55 9.56
CA ASP A 151 -17.83 -5.84 10.79
C ASP A 151 -18.45 -4.44 10.86
N LEU A 152 -18.44 -3.72 9.74
CA LEU A 152 -18.93 -2.33 9.66
C LEU A 152 -20.37 -2.21 9.19
N GLY A 153 -20.98 -3.27 8.69
CA GLY A 153 -22.34 -3.25 8.15
C GLY A 153 -22.48 -2.57 6.79
N ALA A 154 -21.38 -2.39 6.04
CA ALA A 154 -21.39 -1.80 4.70
C ALA A 154 -21.89 -2.79 3.65
N LYS A 155 -22.90 -2.43 2.85
CA LYS A 155 -23.64 -3.32 1.93
C LYS A 155 -23.56 -2.89 0.45
N GLY A 156 -22.81 -1.82 0.15
CA GLY A 156 -22.59 -1.34 -1.20
C GLY A 156 -21.68 -2.28 -2.00
N PRO A 157 -21.10 -1.83 -3.13
CA PRO A 157 -20.20 -2.63 -3.94
C PRO A 157 -19.09 -3.27 -3.11
N ASN A 158 -18.85 -4.57 -3.30
CA ASN A 158 -17.93 -5.37 -2.51
C ASN A 158 -17.05 -6.21 -3.42
N GLY A 159 -15.74 -6.11 -3.30
CA GLY A 159 -14.79 -6.83 -4.12
C GLY A 159 -13.35 -6.65 -3.64
N ALA A 160 -12.44 -7.37 -4.27
CA ALA A 160 -11.02 -7.32 -3.97
C ALA A 160 -10.20 -7.35 -5.27
N THR A 161 -9.08 -6.65 -5.26
CA THR A 161 -8.08 -6.71 -6.32
C THR A 161 -6.88 -7.52 -5.83
N VAL A 162 -6.28 -8.30 -6.72
CA VAL A 162 -5.05 -9.06 -6.47
C VAL A 162 -4.10 -8.81 -7.64
N THR A 163 -3.13 -7.92 -7.45
CA THR A 163 -2.13 -7.52 -8.46
C THR A 163 -0.73 -7.43 -7.83
N ALA A 164 -0.39 -8.43 -7.02
CA ALA A 164 0.88 -8.50 -6.29
C ALA A 164 1.16 -7.18 -5.52
N CYS A 165 2.33 -6.56 -5.73
CA CYS A 165 2.72 -5.32 -5.04
C CYS A 165 1.86 -4.10 -5.41
N ALA A 166 1.12 -4.14 -6.53
CA ALA A 166 0.22 -3.07 -6.96
C ALA A 166 -1.20 -3.17 -6.37
N THR A 167 -1.49 -4.22 -5.60
CA THR A 167 -2.82 -4.56 -5.09
C THR A 167 -3.52 -3.40 -4.38
N GLY A 168 -2.87 -2.75 -3.42
CA GLY A 168 -3.48 -1.65 -2.66
C GLY A 168 -3.78 -0.44 -3.53
N THR A 169 -2.87 -0.07 -4.41
CA THR A 169 -3.04 1.04 -5.37
C THR A 169 -4.16 0.76 -6.37
N ASN A 170 -4.23 -0.45 -6.93
CA ASN A 170 -5.33 -0.87 -7.79
C ASN A 170 -6.67 -0.89 -7.03
N SER A 171 -6.69 -1.39 -5.79
CA SER A 171 -7.92 -1.42 -4.99
C SER A 171 -8.48 -0.02 -4.78
N ILE A 172 -7.63 0.96 -4.46
CA ILE A 172 -8.03 2.37 -4.32
C ILE A 172 -8.50 2.93 -5.67
N GLY A 173 -7.78 2.62 -6.76
CA GLY A 173 -8.15 3.05 -8.11
C GLY A 173 -9.50 2.52 -8.58
N GLU A 174 -9.80 1.23 -8.35
CA GLU A 174 -11.11 0.64 -8.67
C GLU A 174 -12.23 1.26 -7.81
N ALA A 175 -12.00 1.42 -6.50
CA ALA A 175 -12.94 2.09 -5.61
C ALA A 175 -13.17 3.56 -6.03
N PHE A 176 -12.11 4.28 -6.43
CA PHE A 176 -12.21 5.63 -6.99
C PHE A 176 -13.15 5.65 -8.20
N LYS A 177 -12.98 4.73 -9.15
CA LYS A 177 -13.84 4.64 -10.34
C LYS A 177 -15.30 4.28 -10.00
N ILE A 178 -15.54 3.46 -8.97
CA ILE A 178 -16.89 3.13 -8.48
C ILE A 178 -17.59 4.40 -7.95
N VAL A 179 -16.93 5.20 -7.12
CA VAL A 179 -17.49 6.46 -6.59
C VAL A 179 -17.63 7.49 -7.70
N GLN A 180 -16.64 7.62 -8.58
CA GLN A 180 -16.64 8.56 -9.71
C GLN A 180 -17.83 8.34 -10.65
N ARG A 181 -18.20 7.08 -10.90
CA ARG A 181 -19.39 6.73 -11.71
C ARG A 181 -20.72 6.92 -10.96
N GLY A 182 -20.69 7.05 -9.63
CA GLY A 182 -21.88 7.17 -8.78
C GLY A 182 -22.49 5.83 -8.39
N ASP A 183 -21.78 4.71 -8.53
CA ASP A 183 -22.25 3.37 -8.11
C ASP A 183 -22.27 3.24 -6.58
N ALA A 184 -21.44 3.99 -5.88
CA ALA A 184 -21.44 4.17 -4.42
C ALA A 184 -21.26 5.66 -4.07
N ASP A 185 -21.67 6.04 -2.85
CA ASP A 185 -21.42 7.38 -2.31
C ASP A 185 -20.11 7.42 -1.50
N ALA A 186 -19.73 6.28 -0.90
CA ALA A 186 -18.47 6.09 -0.20
C ALA A 186 -17.92 4.68 -0.42
N MET A 187 -16.59 4.54 -0.35
CA MET A 187 -15.90 3.26 -0.37
C MET A 187 -14.83 3.21 0.73
N ILE A 188 -14.76 2.08 1.42
CA ILE A 188 -13.68 1.72 2.33
C ILE A 188 -12.70 0.88 1.52
N THR A 189 -11.48 1.37 1.30
CA THR A 189 -10.58 0.78 0.31
C THR A 189 -9.11 0.88 0.70
N GLY A 190 -8.29 0.03 0.12
CA GLY A 190 -6.86 0.00 0.37
C GLY A 190 -6.28 -1.40 0.24
N GLY A 191 -5.24 -1.67 1.02
CA GLY A 191 -4.56 -2.95 1.01
C GLY A 191 -4.12 -3.43 2.39
N THR A 192 -3.98 -4.73 2.51
CA THR A 192 -3.55 -5.41 3.74
C THR A 192 -2.65 -6.60 3.40
N GLU A 193 -1.66 -6.88 4.24
CA GLU A 193 -0.78 -8.05 4.04
C GLU A 193 -0.15 -8.50 5.35
N ALA A 194 -0.02 -9.82 5.54
CA ALA A 194 0.68 -10.44 6.67
C ALA A 194 1.62 -11.56 6.16
N PRO A 195 2.66 -11.20 5.38
CA PRO A 195 3.40 -12.16 4.59
C PRO A 195 4.58 -12.79 5.33
N ILE A 196 4.88 -12.38 6.57
CA ILE A 196 6.06 -12.86 7.30
C ILE A 196 5.77 -14.26 7.84
N THR A 197 6.02 -15.27 7.00
CA THR A 197 5.80 -16.69 7.23
C THR A 197 6.94 -17.51 6.65
N HIS A 198 7.08 -18.77 7.05
CA HIS A 198 8.12 -19.65 6.54
C HIS A 198 8.05 -19.81 5.01
N MET A 199 6.86 -20.05 4.46
CA MET A 199 6.69 -20.30 3.03
C MET A 199 6.93 -19.03 2.20
N ALA A 200 6.45 -17.87 2.66
CA ALA A 200 6.65 -16.63 1.93
C ALA A 200 8.13 -16.21 1.93
N ILE A 201 8.82 -16.26 3.08
CA ILE A 201 10.25 -15.99 3.15
C ILE A 201 11.02 -16.97 2.25
N ALA A 202 10.74 -18.26 2.30
CA ALA A 202 11.37 -19.27 1.44
C ALA A 202 11.13 -18.99 -0.06
N GLY A 203 9.87 -18.70 -0.43
CA GLY A 203 9.48 -18.46 -1.81
C GLY A 203 10.14 -17.22 -2.43
N PHE A 204 10.11 -16.08 -1.71
CA PHE A 204 10.76 -14.86 -2.17
C PHE A 204 12.29 -14.96 -2.13
N SER A 205 12.88 -15.73 -1.19
CA SER A 205 14.31 -16.04 -1.18
C SER A 205 14.70 -16.89 -2.38
N ALA A 206 13.92 -17.90 -2.73
CA ALA A 206 14.14 -18.75 -3.92
C ALA A 206 14.12 -17.94 -5.22
N SER A 207 13.30 -16.89 -5.30
CA SER A 207 13.27 -15.97 -6.44
C SER A 207 14.37 -14.90 -6.39
N ARG A 208 15.21 -14.89 -5.35
CA ARG A 208 16.28 -13.90 -5.10
C ARG A 208 15.75 -12.45 -5.05
N ALA A 209 14.57 -12.26 -4.54
CA ALA A 209 13.93 -10.97 -4.46
C ALA A 209 14.20 -10.23 -3.14
N LEU A 210 14.54 -10.96 -2.06
CA LEU A 210 14.78 -10.41 -0.73
C LEU A 210 16.24 -10.01 -0.52
N SER A 211 16.44 -8.94 0.23
CA SER A 211 17.76 -8.57 0.75
C SER A 211 18.28 -9.64 1.70
N THR A 212 19.55 -9.98 1.55
CA THR A 212 20.29 -10.89 2.45
C THR A 212 21.24 -10.12 3.37
N ASN A 213 21.16 -8.80 3.37
CA ASN A 213 21.94 -7.95 4.22
C ASN A 213 21.36 -7.94 5.64
N ASP A 214 22.19 -8.27 6.64
CA ASP A 214 21.81 -8.35 8.06
C ASP A 214 21.97 -7.03 8.82
N ASP A 215 22.45 -6.00 8.17
CA ASP A 215 22.57 -4.67 8.76
C ASP A 215 21.25 -3.89 8.60
N ILE A 216 20.56 -3.64 9.69
CA ILE A 216 19.28 -2.94 9.73
C ILE A 216 19.33 -1.52 9.14
N GLU A 217 20.51 -0.87 9.18
CA GLU A 217 20.71 0.48 8.67
C GLU A 217 20.97 0.51 7.16
N THR A 218 21.17 -0.64 6.52
CA THR A 218 21.51 -0.70 5.09
C THR A 218 20.76 -1.77 4.32
N ALA A 219 19.96 -2.61 4.97
CA ALA A 219 19.23 -3.69 4.31
C ALA A 219 18.18 -3.16 3.30
N CYS A 220 17.49 -2.08 3.64
CA CYS A 220 16.57 -1.40 2.73
C CYS A 220 17.08 0.01 2.42
N ARG A 221 17.67 0.18 1.24
CA ARG A 221 18.32 1.41 0.78
C ARG A 221 17.94 1.76 -0.66
N PRO A 222 16.68 2.14 -0.90
CA PRO A 222 16.23 2.47 -2.25
C PRO A 222 17.14 3.50 -2.93
N PHE A 223 17.43 3.28 -4.23
CA PHE A 223 18.23 4.14 -5.09
C PHE A 223 19.72 4.27 -4.70
N GLN A 224 20.22 3.43 -3.78
CA GLN A 224 21.61 3.45 -3.35
C GLN A 224 22.40 2.33 -3.99
N GLU A 225 23.74 2.54 -4.12
CA GLU A 225 24.65 1.48 -4.52
C GLU A 225 24.60 0.30 -3.55
N GLY A 226 24.80 -0.90 -4.07
CA GLY A 226 24.87 -2.12 -3.28
C GLY A 226 23.53 -2.59 -2.70
N ARG A 227 22.39 -2.03 -3.11
CA ARG A 227 21.07 -2.62 -2.82
C ARG A 227 20.96 -4.00 -3.44
N ASP A 228 20.38 -4.97 -2.73
CA ASP A 228 20.43 -6.38 -3.13
C ASP A 228 19.06 -7.08 -3.15
N GLY A 229 18.00 -6.37 -2.76
CA GLY A 229 16.65 -6.91 -2.70
C GLY A 229 15.76 -6.10 -1.77
N PHE A 230 14.47 -6.40 -1.74
CA PHE A 230 13.55 -5.74 -0.82
C PHE A 230 13.57 -6.41 0.57
N VAL A 231 13.24 -5.63 1.60
CA VAL A 231 12.95 -6.15 2.94
C VAL A 231 11.43 -6.31 3.05
N MET A 232 10.96 -7.51 3.40
CA MET A 232 9.53 -7.80 3.56
C MET A 232 8.95 -7.05 4.75
N GLY A 233 7.72 -6.52 4.61
CA GLY A 233 6.97 -5.88 5.68
C GLY A 233 5.53 -6.39 5.77
N GLU A 234 4.84 -6.05 6.84
CA GLU A 234 3.43 -6.36 7.06
C GLU A 234 2.64 -5.14 7.52
N GLY A 235 1.33 -5.15 7.35
CA GLY A 235 0.44 -4.09 7.79
C GLY A 235 -0.83 -3.92 6.96
N ALA A 236 -1.47 -2.77 7.11
CA ALA A 236 -2.64 -2.36 6.33
C ALA A 236 -2.69 -0.84 6.19
N GLY A 237 -3.10 -0.37 5.02
CA GLY A 237 -3.42 1.03 4.77
C GLY A 237 -4.81 1.13 4.14
N ILE A 238 -5.73 1.77 4.86
CA ILE A 238 -7.15 1.86 4.49
C ILE A 238 -7.58 3.31 4.42
N LEU A 239 -8.33 3.64 3.39
CA LEU A 239 -8.93 4.95 3.16
C LEU A 239 -10.45 4.83 3.17
N VAL A 240 -11.12 5.86 3.65
CA VAL A 240 -12.50 6.18 3.30
C VAL A 240 -12.46 7.23 2.21
N ILE A 241 -13.00 6.90 1.04
CA ILE A 241 -13.17 7.82 -0.07
C ILE A 241 -14.65 8.04 -0.35
N GLU A 242 -15.03 9.28 -0.65
CA GLU A 242 -16.43 9.67 -0.86
C GLU A 242 -16.56 10.55 -2.08
N SER A 243 -17.78 10.57 -2.66
CA SER A 243 -18.12 11.65 -3.57
C SER A 243 -18.07 12.99 -2.80
N LEU A 244 -17.59 14.04 -3.46
CA LEU A 244 -17.54 15.37 -2.84
C LEU A 244 -18.89 15.81 -2.33
N ASP A 245 -19.98 15.51 -3.06
CA ASP A 245 -21.35 15.83 -2.66
C ASP A 245 -21.71 15.18 -1.30
N SER A 246 -21.37 13.89 -1.13
CA SER A 246 -21.58 13.15 0.12
C SER A 246 -20.78 13.75 1.27
N ALA A 247 -19.48 14.00 1.04
CA ALA A 247 -18.59 14.57 2.04
C ALA A 247 -19.05 15.97 2.50
N GLN A 248 -19.46 16.83 1.57
CA GLN A 248 -19.94 18.18 1.87
C GLN A 248 -21.28 18.17 2.61
N ALA A 249 -22.22 17.28 2.21
CA ALA A 249 -23.54 17.17 2.83
C ALA A 249 -23.47 16.86 4.34
N ARG A 250 -22.40 16.18 4.78
CA ARG A 250 -22.17 15.84 6.19
C ARG A 250 -21.02 16.65 6.83
N SER A 251 -20.50 17.66 6.14
CA SER A 251 -19.38 18.52 6.60
C SER A 251 -18.13 17.71 7.00
N ALA A 252 -17.79 16.71 6.20
CA ALA A 252 -16.63 15.86 6.44
C ALA A 252 -15.33 16.64 6.37
N ASN A 253 -14.33 16.23 7.16
CA ASN A 253 -12.96 16.66 6.95
C ASN A 253 -12.43 16.04 5.65
N ILE A 254 -11.80 16.84 4.79
CA ILE A 254 -11.24 16.37 3.52
C ILE A 254 -9.72 16.51 3.58
N TYR A 255 -9.01 15.42 3.34
CA TYR A 255 -7.55 15.37 3.34
C TYR A 255 -6.95 15.77 1.99
N ALA A 256 -7.47 15.17 0.94
CA ALA A 256 -7.07 15.40 -0.45
C ALA A 256 -8.18 14.90 -1.39
N GLU A 257 -8.05 15.18 -2.68
CA GLU A 257 -8.90 14.65 -3.74
C GLU A 257 -8.12 13.62 -4.55
N ILE A 258 -8.74 12.48 -4.91
CA ILE A 258 -8.18 11.55 -5.89
C ILE A 258 -8.68 12.00 -7.26
N VAL A 259 -7.76 12.32 -8.15
CA VAL A 259 -8.09 12.91 -9.45
C VAL A 259 -7.67 12.06 -10.64
N GLY A 260 -6.76 11.09 -10.45
CA GLY A 260 -6.30 10.24 -11.55
C GLY A 260 -5.91 8.84 -11.08
N TYR A 261 -6.15 7.89 -11.96
CA TYR A 261 -5.77 6.49 -11.82
C TYR A 261 -5.30 5.95 -13.16
N GLY A 262 -4.08 5.41 -13.19
CA GLY A 262 -3.49 4.75 -14.34
C GLY A 262 -3.10 3.32 -14.02
N THR A 263 -3.42 2.38 -14.90
CA THR A 263 -3.01 0.98 -14.77
C THR A 263 -2.59 0.43 -16.12
N THR A 264 -1.48 -0.33 -16.12
CA THR A 264 -0.92 -0.96 -17.33
C THR A 264 -0.34 -2.33 -17.00
N GLY A 265 -0.14 -3.13 -18.02
CA GLY A 265 0.62 -4.37 -17.94
C GLY A 265 1.89 -4.29 -18.80
N ASP A 266 2.99 -4.84 -18.29
CA ASP A 266 4.27 -4.90 -19.03
C ASP A 266 4.24 -5.91 -20.19
N ALA A 267 3.49 -7.00 -20.03
CA ALA A 267 3.48 -8.12 -20.97
C ALA A 267 4.90 -8.62 -21.35
N TYR A 268 5.79 -8.68 -20.36
CA TYR A 268 7.20 -8.93 -20.58
C TYR A 268 7.72 -10.17 -19.83
N HIS A 269 7.70 -10.17 -18.50
CA HIS A 269 8.25 -11.23 -17.66
C HIS A 269 7.46 -11.37 -16.36
N ILE A 270 7.50 -12.56 -15.73
CA ILE A 270 6.72 -12.83 -14.51
C ILE A 270 7.18 -12.03 -13.28
N THR A 271 8.46 -11.65 -13.20
CA THR A 271 9.01 -10.93 -12.04
C THR A 271 9.85 -9.71 -12.40
N ALA A 272 10.44 -9.65 -13.60
CA ALA A 272 11.24 -8.53 -14.03
C ALA A 272 10.37 -7.47 -14.73
N PRO A 273 10.61 -6.16 -14.49
CA PRO A 273 9.91 -5.10 -15.19
C PRO A 273 10.33 -5.04 -16.67
N ALA A 274 9.47 -4.50 -17.52
CA ALA A 274 9.83 -4.21 -18.92
C ALA A 274 11.02 -3.25 -18.98
N PRO A 275 11.96 -3.44 -19.95
CA PRO A 275 13.12 -2.56 -20.08
C PRO A 275 12.75 -1.08 -20.21
N GLU A 276 13.67 -0.21 -19.79
CA GLU A 276 13.54 1.25 -19.88
C GLU A 276 12.33 1.84 -19.15
N GLY A 277 11.70 1.10 -18.24
CA GLY A 277 10.55 1.58 -17.48
C GLY A 277 9.28 1.83 -18.31
N GLU A 278 9.15 1.17 -19.45
CA GLU A 278 8.09 1.43 -20.44
C GLU A 278 6.69 1.31 -19.84
N GLY A 279 6.41 0.21 -19.10
CA GLY A 279 5.09 -0.03 -18.50
C GLY A 279 4.75 0.95 -17.39
N GLY A 280 5.71 1.25 -16.50
CA GLY A 280 5.55 2.26 -15.46
C GLY A 280 5.34 3.68 -16.05
N SER A 281 6.06 4.02 -17.10
CA SER A 281 5.89 5.29 -17.82
C SER A 281 4.47 5.43 -18.38
N ARG A 282 3.94 4.39 -19.01
CA ARG A 282 2.56 4.41 -19.53
C ARG A 282 1.52 4.52 -18.40
N ALA A 283 1.76 3.88 -17.27
CA ALA A 283 0.85 3.97 -16.12
C ALA A 283 0.82 5.39 -15.53
N MET A 284 1.99 6.04 -15.38
CA MET A 284 2.08 7.43 -14.94
C MET A 284 1.40 8.39 -15.93
N GLN A 285 1.63 8.21 -17.23
CA GLN A 285 0.97 9.01 -18.27
C GLN A 285 -0.56 8.82 -18.21
N ALA A 286 -1.04 7.59 -18.15
CA ALA A 286 -2.47 7.30 -18.06
C ALA A 286 -3.14 7.93 -16.83
N ALA A 287 -2.44 7.95 -15.68
CA ALA A 287 -2.94 8.60 -14.46
C ALA A 287 -3.00 10.12 -14.60
N MET A 288 -2.02 10.75 -15.28
CA MET A 288 -2.05 12.18 -15.57
C MET A 288 -3.13 12.54 -16.59
N ASP A 289 -3.32 11.72 -17.62
CA ASP A 289 -4.38 11.90 -18.62
C ASP A 289 -5.77 11.84 -17.98
N ASP A 290 -5.98 10.88 -17.04
CA ASP A 290 -7.22 10.74 -16.26
C ASP A 290 -7.45 11.95 -15.34
N ALA A 291 -6.37 12.51 -14.78
CA ALA A 291 -6.40 13.71 -13.95
C ALA A 291 -6.51 15.03 -14.75
N GLY A 292 -6.24 15.01 -16.05
CA GLY A 292 -6.20 16.20 -16.91
C GLY A 292 -5.04 17.15 -16.58
N ILE A 293 -3.87 16.61 -16.20
CA ILE A 293 -2.68 17.39 -15.81
C ILE A 293 -1.47 17.03 -16.66
N GLU A 294 -0.45 17.88 -16.60
CA GLU A 294 0.83 17.68 -17.26
C GLU A 294 1.94 17.33 -16.25
N PRO A 295 3.07 16.72 -16.68
CA PRO A 295 4.18 16.35 -15.79
C PRO A 295 4.68 17.48 -14.88
N LYS A 296 4.70 18.71 -15.37
CA LYS A 296 5.14 19.91 -14.61
C LYS A 296 4.24 20.28 -13.44
N ASP A 297 3.00 19.76 -13.41
CA ASP A 297 2.01 20.06 -12.39
C ASP A 297 2.20 19.21 -11.12
N VAL A 298 3.01 18.14 -11.18
CA VAL A 298 3.28 17.22 -10.07
C VAL A 298 4.52 17.66 -9.31
N GLN A 299 4.40 17.90 -8.01
CA GLN A 299 5.52 18.28 -7.15
C GLN A 299 6.16 17.11 -6.41
N TYR A 300 5.38 16.07 -6.09
CA TYR A 300 5.83 14.94 -5.30
C TYR A 300 5.41 13.60 -5.90
N LEU A 301 6.32 12.64 -5.87
CA LEU A 301 6.07 11.25 -6.25
C LEU A 301 6.54 10.32 -5.14
N ASN A 302 5.60 9.58 -4.54
CA ASN A 302 5.92 8.46 -3.67
C ASN A 302 6.24 7.25 -4.56
N ALA A 303 7.52 6.86 -4.58
CA ALA A 303 8.03 5.85 -5.49
C ALA A 303 7.71 4.44 -5.02
N HIS A 304 7.66 3.52 -5.96
CA HIS A 304 7.68 2.11 -5.64
C HIS A 304 8.97 1.72 -4.93
N GLY A 305 10.14 2.09 -5.46
CA GLY A 305 11.45 2.10 -4.82
C GLY A 305 11.69 0.99 -3.79
N THR A 306 11.81 -0.26 -4.24
CA THR A 306 11.85 -1.44 -3.36
C THR A 306 13.24 -1.79 -2.83
N SER A 307 14.26 -1.04 -3.19
CA SER A 307 15.68 -1.40 -2.89
C SER A 307 16.17 -2.63 -3.67
N THR A 308 15.59 -2.89 -4.85
CA THR A 308 16.05 -3.94 -5.75
C THR A 308 16.97 -3.35 -6.83
N PRO A 309 18.03 -4.08 -7.26
CA PRO A 309 18.99 -3.57 -8.25
C PRO A 309 18.32 -3.12 -9.55
N VAL A 310 17.44 -3.94 -10.10
CA VAL A 310 16.80 -3.68 -11.41
C VAL A 310 15.56 -2.80 -11.26
N GLY A 311 14.74 -3.02 -10.21
CA GLY A 311 13.47 -2.33 -10.02
C GLY A 311 13.64 -0.84 -9.85
N ASP A 312 14.54 -0.41 -8.97
CA ASP A 312 14.76 0.99 -8.67
C ASP A 312 15.29 1.77 -9.89
N LEU A 313 16.28 1.18 -10.60
CA LEU A 313 16.82 1.79 -11.82
C LEU A 313 15.77 1.89 -12.93
N ASN A 314 14.94 0.85 -13.07
CA ASN A 314 13.87 0.83 -14.06
C ASN A 314 12.80 1.90 -13.74
N GLU A 315 12.46 2.09 -12.47
CA GLU A 315 11.53 3.15 -12.06
C GLU A 315 12.10 4.56 -12.30
N VAL A 316 13.39 4.77 -12.02
CA VAL A 316 14.06 6.04 -12.35
C VAL A 316 13.96 6.36 -13.84
N LYS A 317 14.19 5.36 -14.70
CA LYS A 317 14.02 5.52 -16.15
C LYS A 317 12.55 5.84 -16.51
N ALA A 318 11.59 5.14 -15.91
CA ALA A 318 10.18 5.42 -16.12
C ALA A 318 9.82 6.86 -15.75
N ILE A 319 10.28 7.34 -14.61
CA ILE A 319 10.07 8.72 -14.14
C ILE A 319 10.69 9.72 -15.14
N LYS A 320 11.95 9.52 -15.52
CA LYS A 320 12.62 10.40 -16.48
C LYS A 320 11.94 10.43 -17.84
N ASN A 321 11.50 9.29 -18.34
CA ASN A 321 10.78 9.18 -19.61
C ASN A 321 9.43 9.90 -19.58
N THR A 322 8.73 9.84 -18.42
CA THR A 322 7.42 10.47 -18.26
C THR A 322 7.51 11.97 -18.00
N PHE A 323 8.43 12.38 -17.12
CA PHE A 323 8.51 13.76 -16.66
C PHE A 323 9.46 14.65 -17.48
N GLY A 324 10.40 14.05 -18.23
CA GLY A 324 11.38 14.81 -19.03
C GLY A 324 12.11 15.86 -18.17
N GLU A 325 12.11 17.10 -18.62
CA GLU A 325 12.74 18.22 -17.90
C GLU A 325 12.08 18.51 -16.53
N ALA A 326 10.78 18.20 -16.37
CA ALA A 326 10.08 18.39 -15.12
C ALA A 326 10.62 17.47 -13.99
N ALA A 327 11.26 16.35 -14.32
CA ALA A 327 11.88 15.46 -13.34
C ALA A 327 12.94 16.16 -12.47
N LYS A 328 13.55 17.24 -12.93
CA LYS A 328 14.55 18.03 -12.19
C LYS A 328 13.95 18.78 -11.00
N HIS A 329 12.65 18.98 -10.98
CA HIS A 329 11.94 19.71 -9.92
C HIS A 329 11.01 18.80 -9.11
N LEU A 330 10.89 17.53 -9.51
CA LEU A 330 10.09 16.53 -8.84
C LEU A 330 10.80 16.03 -7.59
N LYS A 331 10.13 16.06 -6.44
CA LYS A 331 10.60 15.35 -5.25
C LYS A 331 10.11 13.92 -5.30
N VAL A 332 11.02 12.98 -5.14
CA VAL A 332 10.74 11.54 -5.16
C VAL A 332 11.19 10.95 -3.84
N SER A 333 10.35 10.15 -3.17
CA SER A 333 10.83 9.41 -2.00
C SER A 333 10.29 7.99 -1.97
N SER A 334 11.09 7.06 -1.43
CA SER A 334 10.64 5.72 -1.10
C SER A 334 10.51 5.54 0.41
N THR A 335 9.29 5.52 0.88
CA THR A 335 8.96 5.26 2.29
C THR A 335 9.21 3.81 2.70
N LYS A 336 9.44 2.92 1.73
CA LYS A 336 9.87 1.53 1.99
C LYS A 336 11.23 1.44 2.68
N SER A 337 12.05 2.48 2.58
CA SER A 337 13.29 2.57 3.36
C SER A 337 13.03 2.49 4.88
N MET A 338 11.84 2.89 5.33
CA MET A 338 11.40 2.89 6.73
C MET A 338 10.53 1.69 7.08
N THR A 339 9.60 1.34 6.21
CA THR A 339 8.58 0.31 6.48
C THR A 339 8.95 -1.08 6.00
N GLY A 340 9.94 -1.20 5.12
CA GLY A 340 10.05 -2.36 4.24
C GLY A 340 8.92 -2.36 3.20
N HIS A 341 8.83 -3.42 2.44
CA HIS A 341 7.83 -3.61 1.40
C HIS A 341 6.66 -4.45 1.92
N LEU A 342 5.51 -3.83 2.13
CA LEU A 342 4.32 -4.46 2.68
C LEU A 342 3.47 -5.19 1.61
N LEU A 343 4.05 -5.50 0.45
CA LEU A 343 3.39 -6.17 -0.68
C LEU A 343 2.03 -5.54 -1.02
N GLY A 344 0.93 -6.29 -0.87
CA GLY A 344 -0.41 -5.80 -1.18
C GLY A 344 -0.90 -4.64 -0.31
N ALA A 345 -0.36 -4.47 0.89
CA ALA A 345 -0.71 -3.35 1.78
C ALA A 345 -0.01 -2.04 1.39
N THR A 346 1.11 -2.12 0.67
CA THR A 346 1.99 -0.98 0.41
C THR A 346 1.25 0.21 -0.21
N GLY A 347 0.48 -0.02 -1.27
CA GLY A 347 -0.24 1.05 -1.97
C GLY A 347 -1.23 1.81 -1.09
N GLY A 348 -1.82 1.15 -0.08
CA GLY A 348 -2.69 1.78 0.91
C GLY A 348 -1.92 2.73 1.83
N ILE A 349 -0.80 2.28 2.38
CA ILE A 349 0.08 3.12 3.24
C ILE A 349 0.65 4.29 2.45
N GLU A 350 1.10 4.07 1.22
CA GLU A 350 1.68 5.13 0.37
C GLU A 350 0.64 6.14 -0.11
N ALA A 351 -0.61 5.73 -0.30
CA ALA A 351 -1.72 6.65 -0.55
C ALA A 351 -1.98 7.56 0.67
N ILE A 352 -1.93 7.01 1.90
CA ILE A 352 -2.02 7.79 3.14
C ILE A 352 -0.88 8.80 3.22
N PHE A 353 0.36 8.38 2.97
CA PHE A 353 1.51 9.29 2.98
C PHE A 353 1.39 10.39 1.92
N SER A 354 0.90 10.06 0.71
CA SER A 354 0.70 11.05 -0.35
C SER A 354 -0.37 12.10 0.02
N ALA A 355 -1.49 11.66 0.60
CA ALA A 355 -2.54 12.56 1.06
C ALA A 355 -2.08 13.47 2.22
N LEU A 356 -1.33 12.92 3.18
CA LEU A 356 -0.79 13.67 4.31
C LEU A 356 0.34 14.62 3.89
N SER A 357 1.13 14.25 2.87
CA SER A 357 2.15 15.14 2.28
C SER A 357 1.51 16.41 1.72
N ILE A 358 0.37 16.26 1.03
CA ILE A 358 -0.40 17.39 0.52
C ILE A 358 -0.95 18.24 1.68
N LYS A 359 -1.60 17.59 2.66
CA LYS A 359 -2.25 18.27 3.78
C LYS A 359 -1.27 19.09 4.62
N ASP A 360 -0.12 18.50 4.94
CA ASP A 360 0.85 19.07 5.87
C ASP A 360 1.97 19.86 5.16
N SER A 361 1.96 19.87 3.82
CA SER A 361 3.02 20.48 2.99
C SER A 361 4.42 19.97 3.36
N LYS A 362 4.54 18.65 3.55
CA LYS A 362 5.77 17.95 3.93
C LYS A 362 5.91 16.64 3.18
N VAL A 363 7.13 16.28 2.86
CA VAL A 363 7.44 14.96 2.28
C VAL A 363 8.33 14.16 3.22
N ALA A 364 7.98 12.89 3.42
CA ALA A 364 8.79 11.96 4.20
C ALA A 364 10.05 11.56 3.41
N PRO A 365 11.18 11.30 4.08
CA PRO A 365 12.46 11.02 3.43
C PRO A 365 12.54 9.59 2.88
N THR A 366 13.49 9.39 1.97
CA THR A 366 14.17 8.12 1.75
C THR A 366 15.33 8.05 2.72
N ILE A 367 15.25 7.21 3.76
CA ILE A 367 16.35 7.04 4.72
C ILE A 367 17.42 6.08 4.17
N HIS A 368 18.58 6.00 4.85
CA HIS A 368 19.76 5.22 4.45
C HIS A 368 20.39 5.69 3.12
N ALA A 369 20.14 6.94 2.75
CA ALA A 369 20.69 7.56 1.54
C ALA A 369 22.12 8.07 1.79
N VAL A 370 23.10 7.14 1.69
CA VAL A 370 24.50 7.41 1.98
C VAL A 370 25.37 7.37 0.73
N THR A 371 25.11 6.44 -0.16
CA THR A 371 25.89 6.22 -1.40
C THR A 371 24.92 6.15 -2.58
N PRO A 372 24.51 7.29 -3.16
CA PRO A 372 23.59 7.32 -4.28
C PRO A 372 24.12 6.51 -5.47
N ASP A 373 23.28 5.69 -6.08
CA ASP A 373 23.59 5.06 -7.35
C ASP A 373 23.67 6.14 -8.44
N PRO A 374 24.78 6.27 -9.19
CA PRO A 374 24.94 7.33 -10.19
C PRO A 374 23.88 7.33 -11.30
N GLU A 375 23.23 6.19 -11.54
CA GLU A 375 22.14 6.08 -12.51
C GLU A 375 20.77 6.52 -11.92
N CYS A 376 20.68 6.67 -10.59
CA CYS A 376 19.48 7.10 -9.84
C CYS A 376 19.62 8.57 -9.41
N ASP A 377 19.79 9.48 -10.37
CA ASP A 377 20.09 10.90 -10.19
C ASP A 377 18.84 11.80 -10.01
N LEU A 378 17.81 11.30 -9.35
CA LEU A 378 16.63 12.06 -8.94
C LEU A 378 16.80 12.66 -7.54
N ASP A 379 16.04 13.70 -7.21
CA ASP A 379 15.95 14.21 -5.84
C ASP A 379 15.09 13.27 -5.00
N ILE A 380 15.75 12.34 -4.28
CA ILE A 380 15.09 11.29 -3.52
C ILE A 380 14.68 11.70 -2.10
N VAL A 381 14.73 12.98 -1.77
CA VAL A 381 14.46 13.48 -0.40
C VAL A 381 15.33 12.73 0.62
N PRO A 382 16.66 12.87 0.58
CA PRO A 382 17.54 11.99 1.35
C PRO A 382 17.52 12.29 2.85
N ASN A 383 17.28 11.25 3.64
CA ASN A 383 17.42 11.14 5.10
C ASN A 383 16.57 12.07 5.97
N GLU A 384 16.17 13.24 5.50
CA GLU A 384 15.40 14.23 6.28
C GLU A 384 14.14 14.64 5.54
N ALA A 385 13.03 14.77 6.28
CA ALA A 385 11.78 15.29 5.73
C ALA A 385 11.95 16.74 5.24
N GLN A 386 11.30 17.07 4.14
CA GLN A 386 11.37 18.42 3.55
C GLN A 386 9.99 19.07 3.52
N ASN A 387 9.95 20.40 3.69
CA ASN A 387 8.76 21.19 3.44
C ASN A 387 8.58 21.36 1.93
N LEU A 388 7.38 21.16 1.45
CA LEU A 388 7.05 21.27 0.03
C LEU A 388 5.58 21.66 -0.11
N ASP A 389 5.28 22.77 -0.79
CA ASP A 389 3.89 23.07 -1.16
C ASP A 389 3.50 22.17 -2.33
N ILE A 390 2.49 21.33 -2.11
CA ILE A 390 2.09 20.26 -3.04
C ILE A 390 0.67 20.51 -3.50
N THR A 391 0.51 20.78 -4.78
CA THR A 391 -0.80 20.80 -5.43
C THR A 391 -1.18 19.40 -5.92
N TYR A 392 -0.23 18.68 -6.54
CA TYR A 392 -0.43 17.31 -7.01
C TYR A 392 0.68 16.39 -6.49
N ALA A 393 0.28 15.28 -5.92
CA ALA A 393 1.15 14.16 -5.56
C ALA A 393 0.79 12.92 -6.38
N MET A 394 1.78 12.08 -6.63
CA MET A 394 1.61 10.81 -7.34
C MET A 394 2.13 9.67 -6.48
N SER A 395 1.51 8.49 -6.56
CA SER A 395 1.99 7.26 -5.91
C SER A 395 2.10 6.14 -6.93
N ASN A 396 3.27 5.52 -7.04
CA ASN A 396 3.58 4.43 -7.96
C ASN A 396 3.58 3.09 -7.26
N SER A 397 3.03 2.07 -7.91
CA SER A 397 3.20 0.66 -7.53
C SER A 397 3.50 -0.19 -8.76
N LEU A 398 4.60 -0.94 -8.69
CA LEU A 398 5.08 -1.81 -9.76
C LEU A 398 5.17 -3.24 -9.23
N GLY A 399 4.30 -4.13 -9.70
CA GLY A 399 4.14 -5.48 -9.14
C GLY A 399 4.66 -6.59 -10.04
N PHE A 400 5.00 -7.73 -9.43
CA PHE A 400 5.24 -8.97 -10.16
C PHE A 400 4.05 -9.29 -11.08
N GLY A 401 4.31 -9.91 -12.23
CA GLY A 401 3.33 -10.07 -13.31
C GLY A 401 3.28 -8.87 -14.26
N GLY A 402 4.12 -7.85 -14.01
CA GLY A 402 4.13 -6.60 -14.80
C GLY A 402 2.94 -5.71 -14.51
N HIS A 403 2.36 -5.78 -13.32
CA HIS A 403 1.27 -4.91 -12.89
C HIS A 403 1.81 -3.55 -12.48
N ASN A 404 1.44 -2.50 -13.21
CA ASN A 404 1.77 -1.12 -12.90
C ASN A 404 0.50 -0.35 -12.55
N ALA A 405 0.49 0.32 -11.40
CA ALA A 405 -0.63 1.12 -10.94
C ALA A 405 -0.15 2.45 -10.36
N VAL A 406 -0.85 3.53 -10.70
CA VAL A 406 -0.50 4.89 -10.31
C VAL A 406 -1.75 5.65 -9.89
N LEU A 407 -1.68 6.35 -8.76
CA LEU A 407 -2.71 7.26 -8.30
C LEU A 407 -2.20 8.70 -8.32
N VAL A 408 -3.07 9.63 -8.66
CA VAL A 408 -2.82 11.08 -8.56
C VAL A 408 -3.77 11.69 -7.54
N PHE A 409 -3.17 12.39 -6.60
CA PHE A 409 -3.85 13.13 -5.54
C PHE A 409 -3.71 14.62 -5.77
N LYS A 410 -4.74 15.38 -5.42
CA LYS A 410 -4.78 16.84 -5.54
C LYS A 410 -5.11 17.49 -4.21
N LYS A 411 -4.49 18.63 -3.94
CA LYS A 411 -4.86 19.51 -2.83
C LYS A 411 -6.33 19.91 -2.95
N PHE A 412 -7.10 19.64 -1.91
CA PHE A 412 -8.50 20.04 -1.89
C PHE A 412 -8.60 21.55 -1.69
N GLU A 413 -9.34 22.18 -2.56
CA GLU A 413 -9.74 23.58 -2.46
C GLU A 413 -11.26 23.63 -2.27
N ALA A 414 -11.71 24.27 -1.17
CA ALA A 414 -13.11 24.33 -0.74
C ALA A 414 -13.98 25.12 -1.72
#